data_362ac7ee9c5706c2b311dc0212efb7ac
#
_entry.id   362ac7ee9c5706c2b311dc0212efb7ac
#
_cell.length_a   1.000
_cell.length_b   1.000
_cell.length_c   1.000
_cell.angle_alpha   90.00
_cell.angle_beta   90.00
_cell.angle_gamma   90.00
#
_symmetry.space_group_name_H-M   'P 1'
#
loop_
_entity.id
_entity.type
_entity.pdbx_description
1 polymer ?
#
loop_
_entity_poly.entity_id
_entity_poly.type
_entity_poly.pdbx_seq_one_letter_code
_entity_poly.pdbx_strand_id
1 'polypeptide(L)'
;MKKKFSITDEIALINTFFKSHRLPAYVPNNDTNVVRAGKSFVSLGVKLGDGARISSIEARLRELSEVISESRGEATPVRLRNLPLQLEIPHPERQPIMWDNPEVQSHAAALGKSFGYKGEQLELLDFEATPHVLISGTTGSGKSTLLQVLLTSLCQSTPPSELRLVLIDMKNEDLPPFAKLPHVREVATTGESAARLLTWVRDEKDRRVASGGKK
;
A
#
# COMPACT_ATOMS: atom_id res chain seq x y z
N MET A 1 25.79 -4.30 -20.43
CA MET A 1 25.91 -4.53 -18.98
C MET A 1 25.03 -3.50 -18.28
N LYS A 2 23.98 -3.91 -17.53
CA LYS A 2 23.23 -2.97 -16.68
C LYS A 2 24.17 -2.45 -15.59
N LYS A 3 24.28 -1.13 -15.46
CA LYS A 3 25.08 -0.50 -14.39
C LYS A 3 24.48 -0.93 -13.05
N LYS A 4 25.32 -1.42 -12.13
CA LYS A 4 24.85 -1.82 -10.80
C LYS A 4 24.28 -0.58 -10.10
N PHE A 5 23.08 -0.70 -9.56
CA PHE A 5 22.41 0.39 -8.83
C PHE A 5 23.27 0.83 -7.62
N SER A 6 23.42 2.15 -7.48
CA SER A 6 24.09 2.77 -6.34
C SER A 6 23.22 3.92 -5.84
N ILE A 7 22.75 3.82 -4.60
CA ILE A 7 22.00 4.90 -3.94
C ILE A 7 22.84 6.18 -3.86
N THR A 8 24.16 6.06 -3.62
CA THR A 8 25.07 7.19 -3.52
C THR A 8 25.17 7.96 -4.85
N ASP A 9 25.26 7.23 -5.98
CA ASP A 9 25.30 7.85 -7.31
C ASP A 9 23.97 8.56 -7.61
N GLU A 10 22.86 8.00 -7.20
CA GLU A 10 21.54 8.60 -7.40
C GLU A 10 21.36 9.87 -6.56
N ILE A 11 21.80 9.85 -5.31
CA ILE A 11 21.82 11.05 -4.46
C ILE A 11 22.69 12.14 -5.08
N ALA A 12 23.85 11.79 -5.60
CA ALA A 12 24.74 12.75 -6.27
C ALA A 12 24.07 13.35 -7.52
N LEU A 13 23.37 12.55 -8.31
CA LEU A 13 22.60 12.99 -9.48
C LEU A 13 21.50 13.97 -9.09
N ILE A 14 20.69 13.64 -8.06
CA ILE A 14 19.62 14.48 -7.54
C ILE A 14 20.16 15.83 -7.02
N ASN A 15 21.24 15.79 -6.26
CA ASN A 15 21.86 17.00 -5.73
C ASN A 15 22.44 17.88 -6.85
N THR A 16 23.00 17.28 -7.90
CA THR A 16 23.44 17.99 -9.10
C THR A 16 22.26 18.65 -9.81
N PHE A 17 21.13 17.94 -9.95
CA PHE A 17 19.91 18.45 -10.51
C PHE A 17 19.38 19.67 -9.70
N PHE A 18 19.31 19.57 -8.38
CA PHE A 18 18.86 20.68 -7.53
C PHE A 18 19.77 21.91 -7.70
N LYS A 19 21.08 21.71 -7.74
CA LYS A 19 22.06 22.80 -7.95
C LYS A 19 21.90 23.46 -9.31
N SER A 20 21.76 22.68 -10.39
CA SER A 20 21.63 23.23 -11.76
C SER A 20 20.34 24.01 -11.95
N HIS A 21 19.27 23.65 -11.25
CA HIS A 21 17.96 24.34 -11.28
C HIS A 21 17.83 25.43 -10.22
N ARG A 22 18.90 25.73 -9.50
CA ARG A 22 18.94 26.74 -8.41
C ARG A 22 17.88 26.48 -7.35
N LEU A 23 17.58 25.21 -7.07
CA LEU A 23 16.71 24.81 -5.98
C LEU A 23 17.55 24.74 -4.70
N PRO A 24 17.25 25.54 -3.67
CA PRO A 24 17.98 25.51 -2.40
C PRO A 24 17.49 24.30 -1.57
N ALA A 25 17.77 23.11 -2.06
CA ALA A 25 17.41 21.84 -1.44
C ALA A 25 18.52 20.82 -1.70
N TYR A 26 18.63 19.82 -0.83
CA TYR A 26 19.57 18.72 -1.02
C TYR A 26 19.13 17.45 -0.31
N VAL A 27 19.58 16.31 -0.81
CA VAL A 27 19.48 15.01 -0.16
C VAL A 27 20.78 14.78 0.58
N PRO A 28 20.80 14.63 1.91
CA PRO A 28 22.01 14.34 2.68
C PRO A 28 22.62 13.00 2.25
N ASN A 29 23.93 12.98 2.05
CA ASN A 29 24.66 11.76 1.78
C ASN A 29 25.03 11.09 3.12
N ASN A 30 24.81 9.77 3.24
CA ASN A 30 25.17 8.95 4.42
C ASN A 30 24.40 9.19 5.73
N ASP A 31 23.22 9.82 5.66
CA ASP A 31 22.33 9.87 6.82
C ASP A 31 21.34 8.71 6.75
N THR A 32 21.57 7.64 7.51
CA THR A 32 20.71 6.45 7.57
C THR A 32 19.28 6.76 8.02
N ASN A 33 19.04 7.91 8.66
CA ASN A 33 17.70 8.38 9.02
C ASN A 33 16.97 9.03 7.85
N VAL A 34 17.68 9.36 6.78
CA VAL A 34 17.17 10.11 5.63
C VAL A 34 17.07 9.25 4.38
N VAL A 35 17.94 8.23 4.24
CA VAL A 35 17.97 7.32 3.10
C VAL A 35 17.41 5.96 3.52
N ARG A 36 16.33 5.52 2.88
CA ARG A 36 15.70 4.23 3.16
C ARG A 36 15.43 3.48 1.87
N ALA A 37 16.10 2.34 1.72
CA ALA A 37 15.84 1.41 0.63
C ALA A 37 14.87 0.33 1.09
N GLY A 38 13.64 0.40 0.58
CA GLY A 38 12.64 -0.66 0.75
C GLY A 38 12.61 -1.62 -0.43
N LYS A 39 11.78 -2.66 -0.32
CA LYS A 39 11.62 -3.67 -1.40
C LYS A 39 11.09 -3.08 -2.71
N SER A 40 10.29 -2.04 -2.65
CA SER A 40 9.62 -1.45 -3.81
C SER A 40 10.08 -0.03 -4.15
N PHE A 41 10.51 0.74 -3.16
CA PHE A 41 10.89 2.13 -3.29
C PHE A 41 12.14 2.45 -2.49
N VAL A 42 12.90 3.42 -2.99
CA VAL A 42 13.94 4.13 -2.24
C VAL A 42 13.33 5.46 -1.82
N SER A 43 13.34 5.75 -0.53
CA SER A 43 12.88 7.02 0.03
C SER A 43 14.08 7.85 0.45
N LEU A 44 14.22 9.04 -0.12
CA LEU A 44 15.32 9.96 0.11
C LEU A 44 14.78 11.22 0.76
N GLY A 45 15.12 11.46 2.04
CA GLY A 45 14.72 12.67 2.74
C GLY A 45 15.38 13.91 2.12
N VAL A 46 14.58 14.96 1.93
CA VAL A 46 15.04 16.23 1.36
C VAL A 46 15.16 17.26 2.47
N LYS A 47 16.31 17.91 2.54
CA LYS A 47 16.52 19.09 3.39
C LYS A 47 16.40 20.35 2.54
N LEU A 48 15.68 21.32 3.08
CA LEU A 48 15.48 22.64 2.48
C LEU A 48 16.52 23.61 3.03
N GLY A 49 17.14 24.36 2.14
CA GLY A 49 17.99 25.51 2.48
C GLY A 49 17.16 26.79 2.60
N ASP A 50 17.83 27.90 2.88
CA ASP A 50 17.19 29.19 3.04
C ASP A 50 16.45 29.65 1.77
N GLY A 51 15.20 30.06 1.95
CA GLY A 51 14.35 30.52 0.85
C GLY A 51 13.76 29.39 -0.02
N ALA A 52 14.00 28.12 0.31
CA ALA A 52 13.43 27.00 -0.42
C ALA A 52 11.90 26.93 -0.28
N ARG A 53 11.23 26.59 -1.39
CA ARG A 53 9.79 26.30 -1.41
C ARG A 53 9.57 24.89 -1.95
N ILE A 54 8.73 24.12 -1.27
CA ILE A 54 8.36 22.78 -1.70
C ILE A 54 7.76 22.79 -3.10
N SER A 55 6.92 23.78 -3.40
CA SER A 55 6.30 23.97 -4.74
C SER A 55 7.32 24.12 -5.87
N SER A 56 8.50 24.65 -5.59
CA SER A 56 9.57 24.76 -6.59
C SER A 56 10.18 23.39 -6.92
N ILE A 57 10.22 22.48 -5.96
CA ILE A 57 10.64 21.08 -6.19
C ILE A 57 9.54 20.34 -6.94
N GLU A 58 8.27 20.49 -6.52
CA GLU A 58 7.12 19.86 -7.15
C GLU A 58 7.03 20.19 -8.64
N ALA A 59 7.24 21.47 -9.00
CA ALA A 59 7.22 21.94 -10.39
C ALA A 59 8.28 21.25 -11.28
N ARG A 60 9.33 20.70 -10.70
CA ARG A 60 10.46 20.08 -11.41
C ARG A 60 10.52 18.56 -11.30
N LEU A 61 9.53 17.91 -10.66
CA LEU A 61 9.52 16.47 -10.48
C LEU A 61 9.52 15.68 -11.79
N ARG A 62 8.85 16.23 -12.82
CA ARG A 62 8.83 15.59 -14.13
C ARG A 62 10.23 15.58 -14.76
N GLU A 63 10.92 16.73 -14.74
CA GLU A 63 12.28 16.84 -15.28
C GLU A 63 13.25 15.97 -14.48
N LEU A 64 13.13 15.93 -13.14
CA LEU A 64 13.92 15.03 -12.30
C LEU A 64 13.65 13.55 -12.63
N SER A 65 12.39 13.19 -12.88
CA SER A 65 12.02 11.84 -13.30
C SER A 65 12.65 11.45 -14.65
N GLU A 66 12.73 12.38 -15.59
CA GLU A 66 13.37 12.19 -16.90
C GLU A 66 14.88 11.96 -16.73
N VAL A 67 15.56 12.78 -15.92
CA VAL A 67 17.01 12.65 -15.64
C VAL A 67 17.35 11.30 -14.98
N ILE A 68 16.55 10.87 -14.00
CA ILE A 68 16.75 9.58 -13.32
C ILE A 68 16.45 8.42 -14.29
N SER A 69 15.38 8.54 -15.08
CA SER A 69 15.03 7.53 -16.09
C SER A 69 16.12 7.33 -17.12
N GLU A 70 16.73 8.41 -17.60
CA GLU A 70 17.87 8.36 -18.51
C GLU A 70 19.08 7.68 -17.86
N SER A 71 19.41 8.05 -16.63
CA SER A 71 20.50 7.44 -15.88
C SER A 71 20.33 5.93 -15.65
N ARG A 72 19.09 5.50 -15.44
CA ARG A 72 18.73 4.08 -15.18
C ARG A 72 18.47 3.29 -16.47
N GLY A 73 18.17 3.96 -17.57
CA GLY A 73 17.75 3.33 -18.83
C GLY A 73 16.34 2.70 -18.77
N GLU A 74 15.51 3.14 -17.83
CA GLU A 74 14.12 2.70 -17.67
C GLU A 74 13.25 3.82 -17.09
N ALA A 75 11.94 3.81 -17.44
CA ALA A 75 11.00 4.80 -16.92
C ALA A 75 10.93 4.77 -15.38
N THR A 76 11.37 5.84 -14.75
CA THR A 76 11.51 5.93 -13.30
C THR A 76 10.78 7.18 -12.77
N PRO A 77 9.50 7.08 -12.41
CA PRO A 77 8.76 8.21 -11.88
C PRO A 77 9.25 8.56 -10.47
N VAL A 78 9.51 9.85 -10.23
CA VAL A 78 9.83 10.38 -8.91
C VAL A 78 8.59 11.01 -8.30
N ARG A 79 8.32 10.71 -7.03
CA ARG A 79 7.23 11.30 -6.27
C ARG A 79 7.79 12.09 -5.10
N LEU A 80 7.13 13.19 -4.76
CA LEU A 80 7.43 13.96 -3.56
C LEU A 80 6.36 13.68 -2.50
N ARG A 81 6.80 13.35 -1.29
CA ARG A 81 5.97 13.32 -0.10
C ARG A 81 6.34 14.47 0.81
N ASN A 82 5.34 15.09 1.43
CA ASN A 82 5.54 16.31 2.21
C ASN A 82 5.70 16.06 3.72
N LEU A 83 5.28 14.88 4.24
CA LEU A 83 5.35 14.57 5.67
C LEU A 83 5.83 13.12 5.92
N PRO A 84 7.13 12.91 6.17
CA PRO A 84 8.24 13.88 6.05
C PRO A 84 8.55 14.23 4.59
N LEU A 85 9.24 15.36 4.37
CA LEU A 85 9.62 15.76 3.02
C LEU A 85 10.66 14.78 2.46
N GLN A 86 10.28 14.03 1.45
CA GLN A 86 11.12 13.00 0.84
C GLN A 86 10.77 12.76 -0.63
N LEU A 87 11.77 12.35 -1.40
CA LEU A 87 11.57 11.79 -2.73
C LEU A 87 11.38 10.28 -2.62
N GLU A 88 10.37 9.76 -3.26
CA GLU A 88 10.16 8.32 -3.45
C GLU A 88 10.47 7.94 -4.89
N ILE A 89 11.40 7.03 -5.05
CA ILE A 89 11.88 6.55 -6.35
C ILE A 89 11.69 5.04 -6.38
N PRO A 90 11.11 4.45 -7.42
CA PRO A 90 11.01 3.00 -7.53
C PRO A 90 12.35 2.31 -7.34
N HIS A 91 12.40 1.24 -6.54
CA HIS A 91 13.62 0.45 -6.41
C HIS A 91 13.94 -0.25 -7.74
N PRO A 92 15.15 -0.17 -8.30
CA PRO A 92 15.48 -0.76 -9.60
C PRO A 92 15.42 -2.30 -9.59
N GLU A 93 15.72 -2.90 -8.44
CA GLU A 93 15.63 -4.34 -8.22
C GLU A 93 14.47 -4.61 -7.27
N ARG A 94 13.23 -4.40 -7.76
CA ARG A 94 12.02 -4.63 -6.95
C ARG A 94 11.93 -6.09 -6.56
N GLN A 95 11.80 -6.34 -5.26
CA GLN A 95 11.53 -7.68 -4.75
C GLN A 95 10.03 -7.87 -4.53
N PRO A 96 9.48 -9.06 -4.81
CA PRO A 96 8.11 -9.36 -4.46
C PRO A 96 7.91 -9.19 -2.94
N ILE A 97 6.84 -8.51 -2.57
CA ILE A 97 6.43 -8.44 -1.17
C ILE A 97 5.73 -9.76 -0.87
N MET A 98 6.39 -10.60 -0.08
CA MET A 98 5.81 -11.87 0.37
C MET A 98 4.97 -11.64 1.62
N TRP A 99 3.89 -12.41 1.74
CA TRP A 99 3.12 -12.46 2.97
C TRP A 99 3.99 -13.10 4.08
N ASP A 100 4.25 -12.37 5.14
CA ASP A 100 5.09 -12.80 6.27
C ASP A 100 4.27 -13.10 7.53
N ASN A 101 2.96 -13.27 7.36
CA ASN A 101 2.02 -13.63 8.43
C ASN A 101 2.16 -12.72 9.67
N PRO A 102 1.97 -11.41 9.54
CA PRO A 102 2.13 -10.48 10.65
C PRO A 102 1.10 -10.77 11.74
N GLU A 103 1.52 -10.65 13.01
CA GLU A 103 0.59 -10.68 14.13
C GLU A 103 -0.33 -9.46 14.08
N VAL A 104 -1.62 -9.70 14.00
CA VAL A 104 -2.67 -8.68 13.91
C VAL A 104 -3.71 -8.94 15.00
N GLN A 105 -4.23 -7.87 15.59
CA GLN A 105 -5.31 -7.97 16.56
C GLN A 105 -6.58 -8.52 15.91
N SER A 106 -7.45 -9.13 16.73
CA SER A 106 -8.75 -9.62 16.29
C SER A 106 -9.55 -8.50 15.61
N HIS A 107 -10.31 -8.85 14.56
CA HIS A 107 -11.11 -7.93 13.73
C HIS A 107 -10.35 -6.89 12.92
N ALA A 108 -9.00 -6.92 12.94
CA ALA A 108 -8.18 -6.09 12.07
C ALA A 108 -7.51 -6.92 10.97
N ALA A 109 -7.18 -6.28 9.87
CA ALA A 109 -6.45 -6.87 8.76
C ALA A 109 -5.20 -6.07 8.44
N ALA A 110 -4.12 -6.76 8.10
CA ALA A 110 -2.92 -6.12 7.59
C ALA A 110 -3.14 -5.62 6.15
N LEU A 111 -2.91 -4.34 5.94
CA LEU A 111 -2.88 -3.72 4.60
C LEU A 111 -1.54 -3.91 3.90
N GLY A 112 -0.48 -4.19 4.67
CA GLY A 112 0.89 -4.28 4.22
C GLY A 112 1.81 -3.48 5.12
N LYS A 113 3.05 -3.32 4.67
CA LYS A 113 4.05 -2.55 5.40
C LYS A 113 4.35 -1.25 4.68
N SER A 114 4.27 -0.14 5.40
CA SER A 114 4.70 1.17 4.91
C SER A 114 6.09 1.52 5.43
N PHE A 115 6.85 2.27 4.63
CA PHE A 115 8.11 2.86 5.05
C PHE A 115 7.87 4.28 5.54
N GLY A 116 7.70 4.44 6.84
CA GLY A 116 7.59 5.74 7.49
C GLY A 116 8.95 6.28 7.98
N TYR A 117 8.93 7.47 8.56
CA TYR A 117 10.12 8.10 9.17
C TYR A 117 10.76 7.23 10.28
N LYS A 118 9.98 6.39 10.95
CA LYS A 118 10.43 5.49 12.02
C LYS A 118 10.80 4.06 11.55
N GLY A 119 10.87 3.81 10.24
CA GLY A 119 11.16 2.49 9.67
C GLY A 119 9.95 1.83 9.03
N GLU A 120 10.04 0.51 8.88
CA GLU A 120 8.94 -0.29 8.38
C GLU A 120 7.84 -0.37 9.44
N GLN A 121 6.64 0.01 9.06
CA GLN A 121 5.45 -0.03 9.93
C GLN A 121 4.39 -0.89 9.28
N LEU A 122 3.74 -1.73 10.09
CA LEU A 122 2.58 -2.49 9.65
C LEU A 122 1.36 -1.56 9.60
N GLU A 123 0.78 -1.43 8.43
CA GLU A 123 -0.48 -0.72 8.25
C GLU A 123 -1.64 -1.68 8.47
N LEU A 124 -2.53 -1.31 9.38
CA LEU A 124 -3.69 -2.10 9.77
C LEU A 124 -4.98 -1.41 9.34
N LEU A 125 -5.96 -2.21 8.97
CA LEU A 125 -7.34 -1.81 8.78
C LEU A 125 -8.18 -2.44 9.89
N ASP A 126 -8.67 -1.60 10.78
CA ASP A 126 -9.61 -1.99 11.84
C ASP A 126 -11.03 -1.86 11.30
N PHE A 127 -11.74 -3.00 11.18
CA PHE A 127 -13.10 -3.04 10.66
C PHE A 127 -14.17 -2.61 11.68
N GLU A 128 -13.84 -2.54 12.96
CA GLU A 128 -14.74 -1.95 13.96
C GLU A 128 -14.75 -0.42 13.82
N ALA A 129 -13.58 0.18 13.63
CA ALA A 129 -13.44 1.62 13.42
C ALA A 129 -13.80 2.06 12.00
N THR A 130 -13.56 1.21 11.00
CA THR A 130 -13.77 1.50 9.57
C THR A 130 -14.60 0.38 8.92
N PRO A 131 -15.94 0.36 9.15
CA PRO A 131 -16.79 -0.75 8.71
C PRO A 131 -17.01 -0.82 7.20
N HIS A 132 -16.70 0.25 6.46
CA HIS A 132 -16.89 0.33 5.01
C HIS A 132 -15.59 0.73 4.31
N VAL A 133 -15.15 -0.09 3.36
CA VAL A 133 -13.93 0.15 2.60
C VAL A 133 -14.21 0.01 1.11
N LEU A 134 -13.79 0.99 0.34
CA LEU A 134 -13.80 0.94 -1.12
C LEU A 134 -12.39 0.77 -1.65
N ILE A 135 -12.15 -0.29 -2.42
CA ILE A 135 -10.87 -0.54 -3.10
C ILE A 135 -11.08 -0.28 -4.60
N SER A 136 -10.38 0.71 -5.14
CA SER A 136 -10.46 1.07 -6.54
C SER A 136 -9.08 1.14 -7.19
N GLY A 137 -9.03 0.99 -8.51
CA GLY A 137 -7.80 1.06 -9.30
C GLY A 137 -7.98 0.44 -10.69
N THR A 138 -7.03 0.65 -11.57
CA THR A 138 -7.01 0.07 -12.92
C THR A 138 -6.78 -1.45 -12.90
N THR A 139 -7.03 -2.13 -14.01
CA THR A 139 -6.66 -3.53 -14.19
C THR A 139 -5.16 -3.72 -13.97
N GLY A 140 -4.76 -4.77 -13.25
CA GLY A 140 -3.36 -5.04 -12.93
C GLY A 140 -2.77 -4.19 -11.78
N SER A 141 -3.55 -3.29 -11.14
CA SER A 141 -3.07 -2.45 -10.03
C SER A 141 -2.90 -3.20 -8.69
N GLY A 142 -3.32 -4.46 -8.61
CA GLY A 142 -3.21 -5.26 -7.40
C GLY A 142 -4.44 -5.24 -6.49
N LYS A 143 -5.61 -4.75 -6.95
CA LYS A 143 -6.86 -4.74 -6.15
C LYS A 143 -7.22 -6.12 -5.60
N SER A 144 -7.24 -7.13 -6.46
CA SER A 144 -7.56 -8.51 -6.07
C SER A 144 -6.53 -9.06 -5.09
N THR A 145 -5.24 -8.79 -5.32
CA THR A 145 -4.17 -9.18 -4.40
C THR A 145 -4.36 -8.54 -3.02
N LEU A 146 -4.68 -7.23 -2.97
CA LEU A 146 -4.95 -6.55 -1.71
C LEU A 146 -6.16 -7.14 -1.01
N LEU A 147 -7.25 -7.42 -1.73
CA LEU A 147 -8.45 -8.05 -1.16
C LEU A 147 -8.13 -9.43 -0.58
N GLN A 148 -7.36 -10.25 -1.29
CA GLN A 148 -6.92 -11.56 -0.81
C GLN A 148 -6.04 -11.46 0.44
N VAL A 149 -5.14 -10.47 0.50
CA VAL A 149 -4.31 -10.19 1.69
C VAL A 149 -5.19 -9.82 2.88
N LEU A 150 -6.18 -8.93 2.70
CA LEU A 150 -7.11 -8.53 3.76
C LEU A 150 -7.92 -9.72 4.28
N LEU A 151 -8.49 -10.52 3.39
CA LEU A 151 -9.27 -11.71 3.77
C LEU A 151 -8.41 -12.75 4.49
N THR A 152 -7.19 -13.00 4.01
CA THR A 152 -6.25 -13.92 4.65
C THR A 152 -5.90 -13.42 6.06
N SER A 153 -5.56 -12.15 6.20
CA SER A 153 -5.23 -11.53 7.48
C SER A 153 -6.39 -11.63 8.48
N LEU A 154 -7.61 -11.28 8.06
CA LEU A 154 -8.79 -11.40 8.90
C LEU A 154 -9.06 -12.83 9.38
N CYS A 155 -8.96 -13.80 8.47
CA CYS A 155 -9.18 -15.20 8.81
C CYS A 155 -8.09 -15.76 9.73
N GLN A 156 -6.90 -15.19 9.73
CA GLN A 156 -5.81 -15.57 10.64
C GLN A 156 -5.93 -14.90 12.01
N SER A 157 -6.41 -13.65 12.05
CA SER A 157 -6.50 -12.89 13.29
C SER A 157 -7.78 -13.14 14.09
N THR A 158 -8.84 -13.61 13.44
CA THR A 158 -10.17 -13.73 14.05
C THR A 158 -10.75 -15.13 13.83
N PRO A 159 -11.16 -15.84 14.89
CA PRO A 159 -11.68 -17.21 14.74
C PRO A 159 -13.04 -17.25 14.04
N PRO A 160 -13.41 -18.39 13.43
CA PRO A 160 -14.70 -18.53 12.72
C PRO A 160 -15.93 -18.43 13.62
N SER A 161 -15.77 -18.52 14.94
CA SER A 161 -16.84 -18.26 15.91
C SER A 161 -17.21 -16.78 16.03
N GLU A 162 -16.28 -15.89 15.73
CA GLU A 162 -16.43 -14.43 15.84
C GLU A 162 -16.56 -13.73 14.48
N LEU A 163 -15.99 -14.33 13.43
CA LEU A 163 -16.01 -13.78 12.08
C LEU A 163 -16.74 -14.70 11.10
N ARG A 164 -17.73 -14.16 10.41
CA ARG A 164 -18.41 -14.80 9.27
C ARG A 164 -18.26 -13.94 8.04
N LEU A 165 -17.79 -14.56 6.97
CA LEU A 165 -17.61 -13.92 5.66
C LEU A 165 -18.72 -14.35 4.70
N VAL A 166 -19.30 -13.36 4.04
CA VAL A 166 -20.18 -13.53 2.87
C VAL A 166 -19.45 -12.89 1.70
N LEU A 167 -19.14 -13.67 0.69
CA LEU A 167 -18.35 -13.24 -0.45
C LEU A 167 -19.23 -13.19 -1.71
N ILE A 168 -19.10 -12.13 -2.50
CA ILE A 168 -19.81 -11.97 -3.77
C ILE A 168 -18.76 -11.69 -4.84
N ASP A 169 -18.62 -12.62 -5.80
CA ASP A 169 -17.67 -12.52 -6.91
C ASP A 169 -18.37 -12.87 -8.22
N MET A 170 -18.94 -11.86 -8.85
CA MET A 170 -19.71 -12.02 -10.09
C MET A 170 -18.85 -12.50 -11.28
N LYS A 171 -17.54 -12.37 -11.18
CA LYS A 171 -16.60 -12.85 -12.21
C LYS A 171 -16.10 -14.27 -11.93
N ASN A 172 -16.24 -14.72 -10.68
CA ASN A 172 -15.74 -16.03 -10.23
C ASN A 172 -14.22 -16.19 -10.43
N GLU A 173 -13.45 -15.13 -10.22
CA GLU A 173 -12.01 -15.08 -10.49
C GLU A 173 -11.16 -15.00 -9.22
N ASP A 174 -11.55 -14.14 -8.27
CA ASP A 174 -10.70 -13.72 -7.16
C ASP A 174 -10.99 -14.43 -5.83
N LEU A 175 -12.25 -14.76 -5.55
CA LEU A 175 -12.70 -15.23 -4.24
C LEU A 175 -12.96 -16.75 -4.11
N PRO A 176 -13.07 -17.56 -5.20
CA PRO A 176 -13.26 -19.02 -5.07
C PRO A 176 -12.25 -19.72 -4.16
N PRO A 177 -10.97 -19.33 -4.08
CA PRO A 177 -10.01 -19.97 -3.19
C PRO A 177 -10.41 -19.94 -1.71
N PHE A 178 -11.21 -18.93 -1.31
CA PHE A 178 -11.67 -18.76 0.07
C PHE A 178 -12.91 -19.59 0.42
N ALA A 179 -13.60 -20.17 -0.56
CA ALA A 179 -14.86 -20.88 -0.35
C ALA A 179 -14.80 -22.02 0.68
N LYS A 180 -13.63 -22.63 0.85
CA LYS A 180 -13.42 -23.75 1.78
C LYS A 180 -13.03 -23.32 3.20
N LEU A 181 -12.81 -22.04 3.44
CA LEU A 181 -12.45 -21.57 4.77
C LEU A 181 -13.65 -21.65 5.72
N PRO A 182 -13.43 -22.05 6.99
CA PRO A 182 -14.51 -22.17 7.97
C PRO A 182 -15.19 -20.85 8.30
N HIS A 183 -14.56 -19.72 7.99
CA HIS A 183 -15.13 -18.38 8.11
C HIS A 183 -16.16 -18.06 7.03
N VAL A 184 -16.04 -18.69 5.84
CA VAL A 184 -16.84 -18.34 4.68
C VAL A 184 -18.15 -19.11 4.71
N ARG A 185 -19.26 -18.39 4.72
CA ARG A 185 -20.58 -18.98 4.61
C ARG A 185 -20.86 -19.47 3.20
N GLU A 186 -20.63 -18.61 2.22
CA GLU A 186 -20.88 -18.89 0.79
C GLU A 186 -20.13 -17.86 -0.06
N VAL A 187 -19.74 -18.27 -1.27
CA VAL A 187 -19.28 -17.37 -2.33
C VAL A 187 -20.35 -17.34 -3.42
N ALA A 188 -21.05 -16.22 -3.56
CA ALA A 188 -22.04 -16.03 -4.61
C ALA A 188 -21.38 -15.58 -5.91
N THR A 189 -21.70 -16.26 -7.00
CA THR A 189 -21.17 -15.96 -8.35
C THR A 189 -22.26 -15.59 -9.36
N THR A 190 -23.53 -15.54 -8.91
CA THR A 190 -24.67 -15.12 -9.72
C THR A 190 -25.49 -14.06 -8.99
N GLY A 191 -26.26 -13.25 -9.75
CA GLY A 191 -27.13 -12.23 -9.17
C GLY A 191 -28.18 -12.81 -8.21
N GLU A 192 -28.72 -14.00 -8.51
CA GLU A 192 -29.68 -14.68 -7.65
C GLU A 192 -29.02 -15.11 -6.31
N SER A 193 -27.85 -15.76 -6.34
CA SER A 193 -27.13 -16.16 -5.14
C SER A 193 -26.69 -14.95 -4.31
N ALA A 194 -26.26 -13.87 -4.96
CA ALA A 194 -25.89 -12.63 -4.30
C ALA A 194 -27.08 -11.99 -3.58
N ALA A 195 -28.27 -11.91 -4.24
CA ALA A 195 -29.48 -11.36 -3.62
C ALA A 195 -29.93 -12.18 -2.41
N ARG A 196 -29.88 -13.52 -2.51
CA ARG A 196 -30.16 -14.43 -1.39
C ARG A 196 -29.23 -14.19 -0.20
N LEU A 197 -27.92 -14.08 -0.46
CA LEU A 197 -26.92 -13.81 0.58
C LEU A 197 -27.10 -12.45 1.24
N LEU A 198 -27.39 -11.41 0.48
CA LEU A 198 -27.65 -10.07 1.02
C LEU A 198 -28.92 -10.06 1.89
N THR A 199 -29.96 -10.78 1.49
CA THR A 199 -31.16 -10.98 2.32
C THR A 199 -30.81 -11.64 3.64
N TRP A 200 -30.00 -12.71 3.62
CA TRP A 200 -29.52 -13.37 4.83
C TRP A 200 -28.71 -12.42 5.73
N VAL A 201 -27.80 -11.60 5.17
CA VAL A 201 -27.02 -10.62 5.95
C VAL A 201 -27.94 -9.61 6.65
N ARG A 202 -28.96 -9.11 5.95
CA ARG A 202 -29.96 -8.22 6.54
C ARG A 202 -30.69 -8.89 7.72
N ASP A 203 -31.17 -10.09 7.53
CA ASP A 203 -31.96 -10.82 8.54
C ASP A 203 -31.06 -11.17 9.76
N GLU A 204 -29.81 -11.54 9.53
CA GLU A 204 -28.84 -11.78 10.61
C GLU A 204 -28.49 -10.51 11.39
N LYS A 205 -28.33 -9.37 10.70
CA LYS A 205 -28.18 -8.06 11.34
C LYS A 205 -29.39 -7.75 12.24
N ASP A 206 -30.58 -7.90 11.72
CA ASP A 206 -31.83 -7.62 12.47
C ASP A 206 -31.98 -8.56 13.68
N ARG A 207 -31.63 -9.83 13.53
CA ARG A 207 -31.58 -10.80 14.64
C ARG A 207 -30.60 -10.37 15.73
N ARG A 208 -29.38 -9.93 15.37
CA ARG A 208 -28.37 -9.46 16.33
C ARG A 208 -28.85 -8.22 17.07
N VAL A 209 -29.41 -7.26 16.37
CA VAL A 209 -30.00 -6.05 16.99
C VAL A 209 -31.09 -6.41 17.99
N ALA A 210 -32.00 -7.30 17.62
CA ALA A 210 -33.09 -7.74 18.49
C ALA A 210 -32.61 -8.50 19.75
N SER A 211 -31.48 -9.21 19.66
CA SER A 211 -30.90 -9.92 20.80
C SER A 211 -30.00 -9.04 21.70
N GLY A 212 -29.98 -7.73 21.49
CA GLY A 212 -29.14 -6.80 22.27
C GLY A 212 -27.63 -6.91 21.97
N GLY A 213 -27.27 -7.57 20.89
CA GLY A 213 -25.89 -7.64 20.41
C GLY A 213 -25.36 -6.23 20.10
N LYS A 214 -24.13 -5.95 20.53
CA LYS A 214 -23.44 -4.73 20.09
C LYS A 214 -23.32 -4.78 18.56
N LYS A 215 -23.45 -3.62 17.95
CA LYS A 215 -23.29 -3.42 16.51
C LYS A 215 -21.98 -3.99 16.02
#